data_67defe617a06c302d5161c26d1cbb21e
#
_entry.id   67defe617a06c302d5161c26d1cbb21e
#
_cell.length_a   1.000
_cell.length_b   1.000
_cell.length_c   1.000
_cell.angle_alpha   90.00
_cell.angle_beta   90.00
_cell.angle_gamma   90.00
#
_symmetry.space_group_name_H-M   'P 1'
#
loop_
_entity.id
_entity.type
_entity.pdbx_description
1 polymer ?
#
loop_
_entity_poly.entity_id
_entity_poly.type
_entity_poly.pdbx_seq_one_letter_code
_entity_poly.pdbx_strand_id
1 'polypeptide(L)'
;EEEYVVPDIEPQRDLPEMKEATIKKLFYKIAAKTHPDKFASSNLAADELTRIENIFKKAKSAYENGNWYGLYVIALDLGIEIEDISDDHVGWVEDDIRHTMGRIAQIAQLAAWAWYTADDKQRNNILSNHFSYTYGFKWKRPKD
;
A
#
# COMPACT_ATOMS: atom_id res chain seq x y z
N GLU A 1 10.43 -6.13 16.87
CA GLU A 1 10.14 -4.80 16.28
C GLU A 1 9.80 -5.02 14.81
N GLU A 2 8.52 -4.87 14.46
CA GLU A 2 8.10 -4.91 13.06
C GLU A 2 8.60 -3.63 12.38
N GLU A 3 9.55 -3.77 11.48
CA GLU A 3 10.01 -2.69 10.65
C GLU A 3 8.83 -2.17 9.79
N TYR A 4 8.44 -0.90 9.99
CA TYR A 4 7.40 -0.29 9.19
C TYR A 4 7.91 -0.11 7.75
N VAL A 5 7.49 -1.02 6.88
CA VAL A 5 7.78 -0.94 5.45
C VAL A 5 6.72 -0.08 4.78
N VAL A 6 7.13 1.07 4.25
CA VAL A 6 6.24 1.86 3.36
C VAL A 6 5.95 1.01 2.13
N PRO A 7 4.68 0.68 1.85
CA PRO A 7 4.34 -0.15 0.69
C PRO A 7 4.75 0.56 -0.62
N ASP A 8 5.09 -0.23 -1.62
CA ASP A 8 5.31 0.29 -2.97
C ASP A 8 3.98 0.75 -3.55
N ILE A 9 3.93 2.04 -3.87
CA ILE A 9 2.74 2.69 -4.43
C ILE A 9 2.91 2.73 -5.94
N GLU A 10 2.71 1.58 -6.57
CA GLU A 10 2.68 1.48 -8.01
C GLU A 10 1.24 1.35 -8.52
N PRO A 11 0.87 2.11 -9.55
CA PRO A 11 -0.45 1.99 -10.14
C PRO A 11 -0.59 0.64 -10.84
N GLN A 12 -1.76 0.03 -10.71
CA GLN A 12 -2.09 -1.25 -11.36
C GLN A 12 -2.49 -1.07 -12.83
N ARG A 13 -2.63 0.15 -13.27
CA ARG A 13 -3.11 0.56 -14.59
C ARG A 13 -2.25 1.69 -15.12
N ASP A 14 -2.22 1.84 -16.45
CA ASP A 14 -1.52 2.95 -17.10
C ASP A 14 -2.03 4.28 -16.57
N LEU A 15 -1.10 5.14 -16.17
CA LEU A 15 -1.40 6.46 -15.66
C LEU A 15 -1.77 7.41 -16.81
N PRO A 16 -2.83 8.24 -16.65
CA PRO A 16 -3.03 9.36 -17.54
C PRO A 16 -1.86 10.36 -17.42
N GLU A 17 -1.55 11.03 -18.51
CA GLU A 17 -0.48 12.02 -18.53
C GLU A 17 -0.75 13.19 -17.58
N MET A 18 0.26 13.58 -16.82
CA MET A 18 0.23 14.77 -15.99
C MET A 18 1.38 15.70 -16.37
N LYS A 19 1.13 17.01 -16.36
CA LYS A 19 2.15 18.02 -16.67
C LYS A 19 3.34 17.86 -15.73
N GLU A 20 4.54 17.82 -16.29
CA GLU A 20 5.80 17.70 -15.53
C GLU A 20 5.92 18.78 -14.45
N ALA A 21 5.48 20.01 -14.74
CA ALA A 21 5.48 21.11 -13.77
C ALA A 21 4.62 20.82 -12.55
N THR A 22 3.47 20.15 -12.72
CA THR A 22 2.57 19.75 -11.63
C THR A 22 3.23 18.65 -10.78
N ILE A 23 3.81 17.63 -11.43
CA ILE A 23 4.54 16.55 -10.74
C ILE A 23 5.70 17.13 -9.93
N LYS A 24 6.47 18.02 -10.52
CA LYS A 24 7.60 18.69 -9.88
C LYS A 24 7.16 19.52 -8.65
N LYS A 25 6.10 20.31 -8.82
CA LYS A 25 5.52 21.12 -7.71
C LYS A 25 5.10 20.23 -6.54
N LEU A 26 4.43 19.11 -6.82
CA LEU A 26 3.99 18.15 -5.80
C LEU A 26 5.18 17.51 -5.09
N PHE A 27 6.18 17.05 -5.85
CA PHE A 27 7.41 16.49 -5.28
C PHE A 27 8.11 17.48 -4.33
N TYR A 28 8.24 18.75 -4.74
CA TYR A 28 8.86 19.75 -3.85
C TYR A 28 8.06 20.02 -2.57
N LYS A 29 6.73 19.99 -2.63
CA LYS A 29 5.90 20.09 -1.42
C LYS A 29 6.16 18.91 -0.47
N ILE A 30 6.29 17.69 -0.99
CA ILE A 30 6.63 16.49 -0.21
C ILE A 30 8.05 16.60 0.35
N ALA A 31 9.03 16.92 -0.48
CA ALA A 31 10.43 17.06 -0.08
C ALA A 31 10.58 18.13 1.02
N ALA A 32 9.84 19.22 0.93
CA ALA A 32 9.83 20.25 1.96
C ALA A 32 9.40 19.73 3.35
N LYS A 33 8.65 18.64 3.43
CA LYS A 33 8.25 18.02 4.70
C LYS A 33 9.11 16.82 5.10
N THR A 34 9.81 16.17 4.16
CA THR A 34 10.47 14.89 4.40
C THR A 34 11.97 14.88 4.12
N HIS A 35 12.56 16.01 3.66
CA HIS A 35 13.99 16.06 3.34
C HIS A 35 14.84 15.79 4.59
N PRO A 36 15.82 14.85 4.53
CA PRO A 36 16.63 14.44 5.67
C PRO A 36 17.33 15.58 6.40
N ASP A 37 17.82 16.59 5.66
CA ASP A 37 18.53 17.74 6.24
C ASP A 37 17.69 18.52 7.28
N LYS A 38 16.36 18.48 7.16
CA LYS A 38 15.48 19.14 8.12
C LYS A 38 15.47 18.48 9.49
N PHE A 39 15.83 17.21 9.53
CA PHE A 39 15.78 16.38 10.73
C PHE A 39 17.17 16.02 11.26
N ALA A 40 18.23 16.49 10.59
CA ALA A 40 19.62 16.18 10.97
C ALA A 40 19.98 16.60 12.40
N SER A 41 19.30 17.64 12.93
CA SER A 41 19.48 18.14 14.31
C SER A 41 18.23 17.99 15.18
N SER A 42 17.26 17.19 14.74
CA SER A 42 16.02 16.95 15.49
C SER A 42 16.20 15.88 16.56
N ASN A 43 15.44 16.00 17.66
CA ASN A 43 15.39 14.99 18.72
C ASN A 43 14.32 13.91 18.45
N LEU A 44 14.03 13.62 17.18
CA LEU A 44 13.08 12.57 16.79
C LEU A 44 13.65 11.19 17.11
N ALA A 45 12.77 10.25 17.41
CA ALA A 45 13.15 8.86 17.60
C ALA A 45 13.72 8.25 16.30
N ALA A 46 14.60 7.25 16.42
CA ALA A 46 15.30 6.66 15.28
C ALA A 46 14.34 6.00 14.26
N ASP A 47 13.26 5.38 14.74
CA ASP A 47 12.20 4.80 13.94
C ASP A 47 11.40 5.85 13.15
N GLU A 48 11.12 7.01 13.77
CA GLU A 48 10.47 8.14 13.09
C GLU A 48 11.36 8.74 11.99
N LEU A 49 12.67 8.89 12.25
CA LEU A 49 13.63 9.33 11.24
C LEU A 49 13.70 8.36 10.07
N THR A 50 13.75 7.06 10.33
CA THR A 50 13.76 6.02 9.30
C THR A 50 12.49 6.06 8.46
N ARG A 51 11.34 6.27 9.09
CA ARG A 51 10.05 6.43 8.40
C ARG A 51 10.08 7.62 7.43
N ILE A 52 10.53 8.79 7.91
CA ILE A 52 10.61 10.01 7.10
C ILE A 52 11.58 9.82 5.92
N GLU A 53 12.75 9.22 6.14
CA GLU A 53 13.70 8.91 5.08
C GLU A 53 13.11 7.97 4.02
N ASN A 54 12.39 6.94 4.44
CA ASN A 54 11.75 6.01 3.54
C ASN A 54 10.67 6.69 2.69
N ILE A 55 9.86 7.57 3.29
CA ILE A 55 8.88 8.37 2.56
C ILE A 55 9.58 9.25 1.53
N PHE A 56 10.68 9.92 1.89
CA PHE A 56 11.44 10.75 0.95
C PHE A 56 12.01 9.94 -0.22
N LYS A 57 12.61 8.76 0.05
CA LYS A 57 13.15 7.86 -0.98
C LYS A 57 12.05 7.38 -1.94
N LYS A 58 10.88 7.02 -1.42
CA LYS A 58 9.72 6.63 -2.23
C LYS A 58 9.21 7.78 -3.09
N ALA A 59 9.10 8.98 -2.52
CA ALA A 59 8.68 10.17 -3.27
C ALA A 59 9.69 10.51 -4.38
N LYS A 60 11.00 10.40 -4.11
CA LYS A 60 12.04 10.62 -5.11
C LYS A 60 11.93 9.62 -6.26
N SER A 61 11.79 8.33 -5.94
CA SER A 61 11.59 7.28 -6.96
C SER A 61 10.33 7.51 -7.78
N ALA A 62 9.21 7.85 -7.15
CA ALA A 62 7.97 8.18 -7.86
C ALA A 62 8.15 9.37 -8.80
N TYR A 63 8.85 10.42 -8.37
CA TYR A 63 9.15 11.59 -9.19
C TYR A 63 10.02 11.23 -10.41
N GLU A 64 11.10 10.48 -10.22
CA GLU A 64 12.02 10.07 -11.28
C GLU A 64 11.34 9.18 -12.34
N ASN A 65 10.34 8.41 -11.95
CA ASN A 65 9.55 7.54 -12.83
C ASN A 65 8.29 8.20 -13.40
N GLY A 66 8.04 9.48 -13.12
CA GLY A 66 6.82 10.17 -13.55
C GLY A 66 5.53 9.63 -12.92
N ASN A 67 5.64 8.88 -11.83
CA ASN A 67 4.51 8.31 -11.11
C ASN A 67 3.82 9.36 -10.23
N TRP A 68 2.99 10.21 -10.85
CA TRP A 68 2.23 11.22 -10.13
C TRP A 68 1.27 10.63 -9.11
N TYR A 69 0.73 9.44 -9.37
CA TYR A 69 -0.18 8.75 -8.45
C TYR A 69 0.51 8.40 -7.12
N GLY A 70 1.73 7.85 -7.20
CA GLY A 70 2.54 7.58 -6.01
C GLY A 70 2.82 8.85 -5.19
N LEU A 71 3.15 9.96 -5.87
CA LEU A 71 3.32 11.25 -5.20
C LEU A 71 2.01 11.77 -4.59
N TYR A 72 0.89 11.58 -5.27
CA TYR A 72 -0.44 11.96 -4.79
C TYR A 72 -0.79 11.24 -3.48
N VAL A 73 -0.61 9.92 -3.43
CA VAL A 73 -0.89 9.12 -2.23
C VAL A 73 0.00 9.55 -1.06
N ILE A 74 1.30 9.76 -1.31
CA ILE A 74 2.24 10.25 -0.29
C ILE A 74 1.83 11.64 0.21
N ALA A 75 1.42 12.53 -0.68
CA ALA A 75 0.99 13.87 -0.31
C ALA A 75 -0.26 13.85 0.58
N LEU A 76 -1.23 13.00 0.27
CA LEU A 76 -2.44 12.81 1.08
C LEU A 76 -2.09 12.28 2.48
N ASP A 77 -1.21 11.28 2.57
CA ASP A 77 -0.76 10.72 3.85
C ASP A 77 -0.04 11.77 4.73
N LEU A 78 0.68 12.70 4.09
CA LEU A 78 1.36 13.81 4.76
C LEU A 78 0.45 15.02 5.04
N GLY A 79 -0.83 14.97 4.67
CA GLY A 79 -1.76 16.10 4.79
C GLY A 79 -1.34 17.31 3.95
N ILE A 80 -0.76 17.08 2.76
CA ILE A 80 -0.39 18.12 1.80
C ILE A 80 -1.58 18.38 0.88
N GLU A 81 -1.98 19.65 0.80
CA GLU A 81 -3.00 20.07 -0.15
C GLU A 81 -2.49 19.94 -1.59
N ILE A 82 -3.28 19.28 -2.43
CA ILE A 82 -2.97 19.01 -3.82
C ILE A 82 -3.78 19.97 -4.69
N GLU A 83 -3.08 20.75 -5.47
CA GLU A 83 -3.63 21.70 -6.42
C GLU A 83 -3.41 21.20 -7.85
N ASP A 84 -4.12 21.79 -8.82
CA ASP A 84 -3.90 21.55 -10.25
C ASP A 84 -4.18 20.09 -10.71
N ILE A 85 -5.10 19.37 -10.06
CA ILE A 85 -5.61 18.08 -10.52
C ILE A 85 -6.84 18.30 -11.39
N SER A 86 -6.86 17.66 -12.55
CA SER A 86 -8.03 17.67 -13.43
C SER A 86 -9.06 16.60 -13.01
N ASP A 87 -10.31 16.79 -13.43
CA ASP A 87 -11.39 15.82 -13.19
C ASP A 87 -11.05 14.44 -13.78
N ASP A 88 -10.29 14.39 -14.89
CA ASP A 88 -9.84 13.13 -15.51
C ASP A 88 -8.91 12.35 -14.57
N HIS A 89 -7.99 13.03 -13.88
CA HIS A 89 -7.10 12.40 -12.92
C HIS A 89 -7.86 11.92 -11.67
N VAL A 90 -8.83 12.71 -11.22
CA VAL A 90 -9.71 12.31 -10.09
C VAL A 90 -10.53 11.08 -10.47
N GLY A 91 -11.15 11.08 -11.65
CA GLY A 91 -11.90 9.94 -12.16
C GLY A 91 -11.06 8.67 -12.29
N TRP A 92 -9.81 8.82 -12.76
CA TRP A 92 -8.88 7.69 -12.82
C TRP A 92 -8.56 7.11 -11.43
N VAL A 93 -8.33 7.97 -10.42
CA VAL A 93 -8.07 7.55 -9.04
C VAL A 93 -9.28 6.83 -8.45
N GLU A 94 -10.49 7.34 -8.66
CA GLU A 94 -11.73 6.69 -8.21
C GLU A 94 -11.92 5.30 -8.83
N ASP A 95 -11.61 5.17 -10.12
CA ASP A 95 -11.67 3.88 -10.82
C ASP A 95 -10.61 2.90 -10.31
N ASP A 96 -9.40 3.37 -10.03
CA ASP A 96 -8.32 2.55 -9.48
C ASP A 96 -8.63 2.05 -8.06
N ILE A 97 -9.21 2.92 -7.23
CA ILE A 97 -9.71 2.54 -5.90
C ILE A 97 -10.77 1.44 -6.03
N ARG A 98 -11.76 1.61 -6.92
CA ARG A 98 -12.83 0.64 -7.14
C ARG A 98 -12.30 -0.70 -7.62
N HIS A 99 -11.34 -0.70 -8.54
CA HIS A 99 -10.66 -1.89 -9.03
C HIS A 99 -9.87 -2.59 -7.93
N THR A 100 -9.12 -1.84 -7.12
CA THR A 100 -8.34 -2.37 -6.00
C THR A 100 -9.24 -2.99 -4.94
N MET A 101 -10.36 -2.33 -4.59
CA MET A 101 -11.35 -2.88 -3.66
C MET A 101 -11.96 -4.20 -4.17
N GLY A 102 -12.23 -4.29 -5.48
CA GLY A 102 -12.68 -5.53 -6.11
C GLY A 102 -11.65 -6.66 -5.99
N ARG A 103 -10.37 -6.37 -6.18
CA ARG A 103 -9.29 -7.34 -5.99
C ARG A 103 -9.14 -7.80 -4.53
N ILE A 104 -9.24 -6.87 -3.59
CA ILE A 104 -9.21 -7.20 -2.15
C ILE A 104 -10.37 -8.14 -1.81
N ALA A 105 -11.59 -7.85 -2.30
CA ALA A 105 -12.74 -8.72 -2.10
C ALA A 105 -12.54 -10.12 -2.68
N GLN A 106 -11.93 -10.24 -3.86
CA GLN A 106 -11.57 -11.53 -4.47
C GLN A 106 -10.55 -12.30 -3.62
N ILE A 107 -9.48 -11.62 -3.16
CA ILE A 107 -8.45 -12.23 -2.30
C ILE A 107 -9.05 -12.70 -0.99
N ALA A 108 -9.94 -11.90 -0.38
CA ALA A 108 -10.61 -12.25 0.86
C ALA A 108 -11.47 -13.52 0.76
N GLN A 109 -11.91 -13.90 -0.45
CA GLN A 109 -12.67 -15.12 -0.71
C GLN A 109 -11.78 -16.35 -0.95
N LEU A 110 -10.46 -16.17 -1.11
CA LEU A 110 -9.55 -17.29 -1.34
C LEU A 110 -9.38 -18.14 -0.07
N ALA A 111 -9.35 -19.46 -0.24
CA ALA A 111 -9.08 -20.41 0.84
C ALA A 111 -7.73 -20.12 1.53
N ALA A 112 -6.73 -19.66 0.80
CA ALA A 112 -5.42 -19.28 1.35
C ALA A 112 -5.53 -18.09 2.32
N TRP A 113 -6.37 -17.09 2.04
CA TRP A 113 -6.62 -15.96 2.95
C TRP A 113 -7.36 -16.40 4.19
N ALA A 114 -8.41 -17.23 4.03
CA ALA A 114 -9.14 -17.83 5.14
C ALA A 114 -8.22 -18.63 6.06
N TRP A 115 -7.27 -19.38 5.50
CA TRP A 115 -6.24 -20.10 6.24
C TRP A 115 -5.29 -19.17 7.00
N TYR A 116 -4.79 -18.14 6.33
CA TYR A 116 -3.84 -17.19 6.89
C TYR A 116 -4.40 -16.45 8.10
N THR A 117 -5.66 -16.01 8.02
CA THR A 117 -6.34 -15.24 9.08
C THR A 117 -6.99 -16.10 10.16
N ALA A 118 -7.05 -17.43 9.98
CA ALA A 118 -7.72 -18.36 10.87
C ALA A 118 -6.91 -18.66 12.13
N ASP A 119 -7.59 -18.82 13.25
CA ASP A 119 -7.03 -19.45 14.43
C ASP A 119 -6.90 -20.99 14.28
N ASP A 120 -6.29 -21.66 15.23
CA ASP A 120 -6.05 -23.11 15.16
C ASP A 120 -7.34 -23.93 15.06
N LYS A 121 -8.42 -23.51 15.70
CA LYS A 121 -9.73 -24.18 15.63
C LYS A 121 -10.33 -24.02 14.24
N GLN A 122 -10.26 -22.82 13.70
CA GLN A 122 -10.75 -22.51 12.35
C GLN A 122 -9.94 -23.25 11.28
N ARG A 123 -8.60 -23.31 11.42
CA ARG A 123 -7.73 -24.09 10.52
C ARG A 123 -8.08 -25.57 10.52
N ASN A 124 -8.33 -26.15 11.70
CA ASN A 124 -8.78 -27.54 11.81
C ASN A 124 -10.12 -27.78 11.10
N ASN A 125 -11.05 -26.83 11.18
CA ASN A 125 -12.32 -26.90 10.46
C ASN A 125 -12.12 -26.79 8.94
N ILE A 126 -11.25 -25.88 8.47
CA ILE A 126 -10.92 -25.74 7.05
C ILE A 126 -10.33 -27.03 6.50
N LEU A 127 -9.38 -27.65 7.20
CA LEU A 127 -8.79 -28.94 6.81
C LEU A 127 -9.83 -30.06 6.81
N SER A 128 -10.64 -30.16 7.86
CA SER A 128 -11.68 -31.16 7.97
C SER A 128 -12.68 -31.06 6.79
N ASN A 129 -13.10 -29.86 6.45
CA ASN A 129 -14.01 -29.62 5.33
C ASN A 129 -13.32 -29.96 4.00
N HIS A 130 -12.08 -29.52 3.78
CA HIS A 130 -11.34 -29.81 2.56
C HIS A 130 -11.18 -31.31 2.32
N PHE A 131 -10.71 -32.03 3.31
CA PHE A 131 -10.51 -33.48 3.18
C PHE A 131 -11.81 -34.25 3.03
N SER A 132 -12.88 -33.83 3.73
CA SER A 132 -14.19 -34.43 3.59
C SER A 132 -14.77 -34.23 2.19
N TYR A 133 -14.66 -33.02 1.63
CA TYR A 133 -15.17 -32.68 0.29
C TYR A 133 -14.35 -33.30 -0.84
N THR A 134 -13.01 -33.25 -0.71
CA THR A 134 -12.11 -33.64 -1.81
C THR A 134 -11.86 -35.13 -1.83
N TYR A 135 -11.77 -35.77 -0.67
CA TYR A 135 -11.32 -37.17 -0.51
C TYR A 135 -12.31 -38.08 0.23
N GLY A 136 -13.41 -37.53 0.74
CA GLY A 136 -14.46 -38.31 1.39
C GLY A 136 -14.12 -38.87 2.77
N PHE A 137 -13.02 -38.41 3.41
CA PHE A 137 -12.67 -38.84 4.76
C PHE A 137 -12.60 -37.69 5.76
N LYS A 138 -12.82 -38.00 7.04
CA LYS A 138 -12.72 -36.98 8.12
C LYS A 138 -11.28 -36.84 8.56
N TRP A 139 -10.73 -35.66 8.31
CA TRP A 139 -9.42 -35.29 8.86
C TRP A 139 -9.48 -35.14 10.39
N LYS A 140 -8.49 -35.69 11.09
CA LYS A 140 -8.29 -35.46 12.52
C LYS A 140 -6.88 -34.95 12.75
N ARG A 141 -6.76 -33.92 13.58
CA ARG A 141 -5.45 -33.43 13.99
C ARG A 141 -4.62 -34.56 14.57
N PRO A 142 -3.36 -34.74 14.15
CA PRO A 142 -2.44 -35.65 14.84
C PRO A 142 -2.33 -35.26 16.32
N LYS A 143 -2.29 -36.24 17.18
CA LYS A 143 -1.98 -35.98 18.58
C LYS A 143 -0.47 -35.79 18.69
N ASP A 144 -0.04 -34.74 19.38
CA ASP A 144 1.36 -34.52 19.76
C ASP A 144 1.84 -35.63 20.71
#